data_659f7a5260729612c99ad6a497ebe668
#
_entry.id   659f7a5260729612c99ad6a497ebe668
#
_cell.length_a   1.000
_cell.length_b   1.000
_cell.length_c   1.000
_cell.angle_alpha   90.00
_cell.angle_beta   90.00
_cell.angle_gamma   90.00
#
_symmetry.space_group_name_H-M   'P 1'
#
loop_
_entity.id
_entity.type
_entity.pdbx_description
1 polymer ?
#
loop_
_entity_poly.entity_id
_entity_poly.type
_entity_poly.pdbx_seq_one_letter_code
_entity_poly.pdbx_strand_id
1 'polypeptide(L)'
;MGRISVEYVALLRGINVGGKNKVVMSELREQVADVGYANVRTYINSGNLLFEADAPREDVAQRVENLLACRYDFPIRLALLTAQDYLAQLDELPDWWHGDVARRDALFYTRGLDRDHVRQRIEAMELGDEAVHFGEHAVFWAKFDEKQFLKTAYHKRLLREDFYREVTIRSGATVEKIAAMLARG
;
A
#
# COMPACT_ATOMS: atom_id res chain seq x y z
N MET A 1 -10.15 10.53 -30.78
CA MET A 1 -9.44 9.45 -30.09
C MET A 1 -9.92 9.42 -28.65
N GLY A 2 -10.61 8.35 -28.25
CA GLY A 2 -11.07 8.21 -26.87
C GLY A 2 -9.87 8.16 -25.95
N ARG A 3 -9.87 9.00 -24.94
CA ARG A 3 -8.86 8.97 -23.87
C ARG A 3 -9.03 7.65 -23.12
N ILE A 4 -7.95 6.91 -22.95
CA ILE A 4 -7.98 5.65 -22.22
C ILE A 4 -7.87 6.00 -20.75
N SER A 5 -8.99 5.87 -20.03
CA SER A 5 -8.99 5.98 -18.57
C SER A 5 -8.26 4.78 -17.96
N VAL A 6 -7.36 5.04 -17.05
CA VAL A 6 -6.61 4.02 -16.29
C VAL A 6 -7.12 4.03 -14.86
N GLU A 7 -7.43 2.85 -14.34
CA GLU A 7 -7.79 2.70 -12.92
C GLU A 7 -6.52 2.63 -12.07
N TYR A 8 -6.52 3.40 -10.99
CA TYR A 8 -5.42 3.53 -10.05
C TYR A 8 -5.82 3.09 -8.64
N VAL A 9 -4.84 2.54 -7.93
CA VAL A 9 -4.90 2.28 -6.48
C VAL A 9 -3.93 3.20 -5.78
N ALA A 10 -4.43 4.04 -4.89
CA ALA A 10 -3.63 4.91 -4.05
C ALA A 10 -3.68 4.43 -2.59
N LEU A 11 -2.54 4.09 -2.04
CA LEU A 11 -2.39 3.62 -0.66
C LEU A 11 -1.66 4.70 0.14
N LEU A 12 -2.34 5.27 1.12
CA LEU A 12 -1.81 6.36 1.91
C LEU A 12 -1.11 5.83 3.17
N ARG A 13 -0.08 6.58 3.62
CA ARG A 13 0.59 6.36 4.88
C ARG A 13 0.57 7.61 5.74
N GLY A 14 0.48 7.40 7.03
CA GLY A 14 0.57 8.47 8.02
C GLY A 14 -0.77 9.07 8.42
N ILE A 15 -1.87 8.45 8.03
CA ILE A 15 -3.22 8.87 8.38
C ILE A 15 -3.88 7.93 9.38
N ASN A 16 -4.79 8.45 10.18
CA ASN A 16 -5.68 7.71 11.09
C ASN A 16 -4.94 6.73 12.03
N VAL A 17 -3.73 7.05 12.47
CA VAL A 17 -2.91 6.18 13.32
C VAL A 17 -2.88 6.73 14.75
N GLY A 18 -3.19 5.87 15.72
CA GLY A 18 -3.11 6.20 17.15
C GLY A 18 -3.95 7.43 17.57
N GLY A 19 -5.08 7.67 16.92
CA GLY A 19 -5.93 8.82 17.16
C GLY A 19 -5.40 10.16 16.63
N LYS A 20 -4.31 10.13 15.87
CA LYS A 20 -3.68 11.31 15.24
C LYS A 20 -3.88 11.29 13.73
N ASN A 21 -3.59 12.43 13.09
CA ASN A 21 -3.60 12.60 11.64
C ASN A 21 -4.94 12.16 11.00
N LYS A 22 -6.02 12.67 11.57
CA LYS A 22 -7.38 12.29 11.17
C LYS A 22 -7.68 12.71 9.74
N VAL A 23 -8.09 11.76 8.93
CA VAL A 23 -8.61 11.93 7.58
C VAL A 23 -9.98 11.26 7.49
N VAL A 24 -11.00 12.01 7.16
CA VAL A 24 -12.34 11.48 6.92
C VAL A 24 -12.40 10.97 5.47
N MET A 25 -12.53 9.65 5.31
CA MET A 25 -12.40 9.01 4.00
C MET A 25 -13.49 9.42 3.00
N SER A 26 -14.70 9.77 3.47
CA SER A 26 -15.76 10.32 2.60
C SER A 26 -15.40 11.70 2.04
N GLU A 27 -14.83 12.57 2.87
CA GLU A 27 -14.36 13.89 2.43
C GLU A 27 -13.19 13.77 1.46
N LEU A 28 -12.23 12.88 1.76
CA LEU A 28 -11.10 12.63 0.85
C LEU A 28 -11.57 12.12 -0.51
N ARG A 29 -12.58 11.23 -0.54
CA ARG A 29 -13.19 10.75 -1.79
C ARG A 29 -13.76 11.90 -2.62
N GLU A 30 -14.50 12.80 -1.99
CA GLU A 30 -15.05 13.99 -2.66
C GLU A 30 -13.94 14.91 -3.18
N GLN A 31 -12.92 15.18 -2.39
CA GLN A 31 -11.77 15.98 -2.77
C GLN A 31 -11.01 15.41 -3.98
N VAL A 32 -10.87 14.08 -4.04
CA VAL A 32 -10.23 13.39 -5.18
C VAL A 32 -11.12 13.46 -6.42
N ALA A 33 -12.45 13.36 -6.26
CA ALA A 33 -13.39 13.56 -7.36
C ALA A 33 -13.36 15.02 -7.89
N ASP A 34 -13.23 15.99 -7.01
CA ASP A 34 -13.15 17.43 -7.37
C ASP A 34 -11.90 17.77 -8.20
N VAL A 35 -10.82 16.98 -8.07
CA VAL A 35 -9.63 17.10 -8.95
C VAL A 35 -9.89 16.63 -10.37
N GLY A 36 -11.05 15.99 -10.62
CA GLY A 36 -11.49 15.53 -11.94
C GLY A 36 -11.27 14.03 -12.18
N TYR A 37 -11.01 13.26 -11.13
CA TYR A 37 -10.91 11.80 -11.23
C TYR A 37 -12.29 11.15 -11.13
N ALA A 38 -12.50 10.09 -11.89
CA ALA A 38 -13.78 9.38 -11.98
C ALA A 38 -13.81 8.12 -11.08
N ASN A 39 -15.01 7.63 -10.80
CA ASN A 39 -15.27 6.37 -10.10
C ASN A 39 -14.50 6.23 -8.77
N VAL A 40 -14.37 7.34 -8.03
CA VAL A 40 -13.60 7.38 -6.77
C VAL A 40 -14.29 6.53 -5.71
N ARG A 41 -13.58 5.54 -5.21
CA ARG A 41 -14.00 4.61 -4.15
C ARG A 41 -12.97 4.59 -3.05
N THR A 42 -13.41 4.35 -1.83
CA THR A 42 -12.53 4.19 -0.65
C THR A 42 -12.83 2.86 0.05
N TYR A 43 -11.83 2.32 0.71
CA TYR A 43 -11.98 1.13 1.53
C TYR A 43 -11.26 1.30 2.86
N ILE A 44 -11.99 1.20 3.96
CA ILE A 44 -11.56 1.36 5.35
C ILE A 44 -10.75 2.64 5.64
N ASN A 45 -10.49 2.92 6.92
CA ASN A 45 -9.84 4.17 7.36
C ASN A 45 -8.31 4.18 7.20
N SER A 46 -7.71 3.11 6.72
CA SER A 46 -6.26 3.04 6.51
C SER A 46 -5.75 3.75 5.25
N GLY A 47 -6.65 4.40 4.50
CA GLY A 47 -6.28 5.23 3.35
C GLY A 47 -6.10 4.45 2.06
N ASN A 48 -7.13 3.71 1.66
CA ASN A 48 -7.16 3.01 0.38
C ASN A 48 -8.16 3.71 -0.53
N LEU A 49 -7.67 4.22 -1.68
CA LEU A 49 -8.47 4.86 -2.70
C LEU A 49 -8.32 4.13 -4.03
N LEU A 50 -9.42 3.99 -4.74
CA LEU A 50 -9.46 3.50 -6.11
C LEU A 50 -10.15 4.57 -6.94
N PHE A 51 -9.60 4.90 -8.10
CA PHE A 51 -10.19 5.91 -8.99
C PHE A 51 -9.66 5.76 -10.40
N GLU A 52 -10.34 6.37 -11.35
CA GLU A 52 -9.93 6.42 -12.74
C GLU A 52 -9.38 7.79 -13.10
N ALA A 53 -8.30 7.81 -13.86
CA ALA A 53 -7.68 9.02 -14.37
C ALA A 53 -7.21 8.83 -15.82
N ASP A 54 -7.25 9.92 -16.57
CA ASP A 54 -6.76 10.00 -17.95
C ASP A 54 -5.45 10.81 -17.96
N ALA A 55 -4.46 10.31 -17.24
CA ALA A 55 -3.15 10.92 -17.14
C ALA A 55 -2.09 9.87 -16.78
N PRO A 56 -0.82 10.07 -17.13
CA PRO A 56 0.28 9.21 -16.72
C PRO A 56 0.38 9.10 -15.19
N ARG A 57 0.81 7.94 -14.71
CA ARG A 57 0.94 7.65 -13.27
C ARG A 57 1.70 8.73 -12.50
N GLU A 58 2.76 9.27 -13.06
CA GLU A 58 3.57 10.31 -12.41
C GLU A 58 2.79 11.61 -12.20
N ASP A 59 2.03 12.04 -13.20
CA ASP A 59 1.17 13.24 -13.11
C ASP A 59 0.03 13.03 -12.11
N VAL A 60 -0.56 11.82 -12.09
CA VAL A 60 -1.58 11.46 -11.11
C VAL A 60 -1.01 11.49 -9.70
N ALA A 61 0.17 10.88 -9.49
CA ALA A 61 0.85 10.88 -8.19
C ALA A 61 1.11 12.30 -7.70
N GLN A 62 1.67 13.15 -8.54
CA GLN A 62 1.97 14.54 -8.19
C GLN A 62 0.70 15.33 -7.82
N ARG A 63 -0.40 15.15 -8.57
CA ARG A 63 -1.67 15.82 -8.28
C ARG A 63 -2.27 15.37 -6.96
N VAL A 64 -2.25 14.05 -6.68
CA VAL A 64 -2.73 13.51 -5.40
C VAL A 64 -1.88 14.00 -4.24
N GLU A 65 -0.56 14.00 -4.36
CA GLU A 65 0.34 14.53 -3.33
C GLU A 65 0.10 16.02 -3.07
N ASN A 66 -0.07 16.83 -4.11
CA ASN A 66 -0.38 18.25 -3.98
C ASN A 66 -1.74 18.47 -3.28
N LEU A 67 -2.77 17.68 -3.65
CA LEU A 67 -4.06 17.73 -2.97
C LEU A 67 -3.91 17.45 -1.48
N LEU A 68 -3.21 16.38 -1.12
CA LEU A 68 -2.99 16.00 0.27
C LEU A 68 -2.21 17.05 1.05
N ALA A 69 -1.15 17.62 0.46
CA ALA A 69 -0.34 18.66 1.07
C ALA A 69 -1.12 19.99 1.27
N CYS A 70 -2.08 20.28 0.39
CA CYS A 70 -2.94 21.47 0.52
C CYS A 70 -4.05 21.31 1.56
N ARG A 71 -4.48 20.07 1.84
CA ARG A 71 -5.64 19.80 2.70
C ARG A 71 -5.29 19.42 4.13
N TYR A 72 -4.09 18.87 4.33
CA TYR A 72 -3.66 18.35 5.63
C TYR A 72 -2.31 18.99 6.03
N ASP A 73 -2.18 19.31 7.30
CA ASP A 73 -1.00 19.97 7.91
C ASP A 73 0.05 18.98 8.43
N PHE A 74 -0.11 17.70 8.07
CA PHE A 74 0.83 16.63 8.41
C PHE A 74 1.25 15.84 7.16
N PRO A 75 2.45 15.23 7.17
CA PRO A 75 2.95 14.54 6.00
C PRO A 75 2.18 13.24 5.75
N ILE A 76 1.66 13.09 4.53
CA ILE A 76 1.02 11.88 4.03
C ILE A 76 1.86 11.35 2.87
N ARG A 77 2.33 10.10 2.96
CA ARG A 77 3.04 9.45 1.87
C ARG A 77 2.09 8.64 1.01
N LEU A 78 2.44 8.47 -0.25
CA LEU A 78 1.62 7.84 -1.27
C LEU A 78 2.37 6.68 -1.94
N ALA A 79 1.76 5.50 -1.98
CA ALA A 79 2.05 4.46 -2.95
C ALA A 79 0.94 4.47 -4.01
N LEU A 80 1.29 4.65 -5.28
CA LEU A 80 0.34 4.70 -6.40
C LEU A 80 0.68 3.62 -7.42
N LEU A 81 -0.28 2.75 -7.70
CA LEU A 81 -0.19 1.69 -8.68
C LEU A 81 -1.34 1.81 -9.69
N THR A 82 -1.12 1.32 -10.92
CA THR A 82 -2.26 1.01 -11.77
C THR A 82 -2.97 -0.25 -11.26
N ALA A 83 -4.24 -0.43 -11.59
CA ALA A 83 -4.97 -1.66 -11.29
C ALA A 83 -4.26 -2.89 -11.89
N GLN A 84 -3.73 -2.74 -13.10
CA GLN A 84 -2.97 -3.79 -13.78
C GLN A 84 -1.72 -4.20 -12.97
N ASP A 85 -0.88 -3.24 -12.56
CA ASP A 85 0.33 -3.52 -11.77
C ASP A 85 -0.02 -4.13 -10.42
N TYR A 86 -1.11 -3.64 -9.80
CA TYR A 86 -1.59 -4.18 -8.52
C TYR A 86 -1.98 -5.65 -8.62
N LEU A 87 -2.74 -6.02 -9.65
CA LEU A 87 -3.20 -7.40 -9.85
C LEU A 87 -2.05 -8.31 -10.32
N ALA A 88 -1.23 -7.86 -11.27
CA ALA A 88 -0.13 -8.64 -11.81
C ALA A 88 0.86 -9.11 -10.73
N GLN A 89 1.22 -8.23 -9.77
CA GLN A 89 2.12 -8.64 -8.70
C GLN A 89 1.50 -9.70 -7.76
N LEU A 90 0.16 -9.78 -7.65
CA LEU A 90 -0.49 -10.79 -6.81
C LEU A 90 -0.48 -12.17 -7.48
N ASP A 91 -0.48 -12.23 -8.81
CA ASP A 91 -0.37 -13.46 -9.58
C ASP A 91 1.03 -14.11 -9.47
N GLU A 92 2.04 -13.34 -9.09
CA GLU A 92 3.43 -13.78 -8.92
C GLU A 92 3.76 -14.21 -7.48
N LEU A 93 2.79 -14.13 -6.56
CA LEU A 93 3.03 -14.45 -5.15
C LEU A 93 3.26 -15.94 -4.94
N PRO A 94 4.20 -16.32 -4.07
CA PRO A 94 4.46 -17.71 -3.74
C PRO A 94 3.28 -18.37 -3.02
N ASP A 95 3.22 -19.70 -3.09
CA ASP A 95 2.12 -20.52 -2.55
C ASP A 95 1.79 -20.23 -1.09
N TRP A 96 2.80 -19.90 -0.28
CA TRP A 96 2.56 -19.58 1.12
C TRP A 96 1.69 -18.35 1.34
N TRP A 97 1.64 -17.41 0.39
CA TRP A 97 0.73 -16.27 0.49
C TRP A 97 -0.75 -16.70 0.51
N HIS A 98 -1.07 -17.75 -0.20
CA HIS A 98 -2.43 -18.31 -0.30
C HIS A 98 -2.69 -19.43 0.70
N GLY A 99 -1.66 -19.84 1.46
CA GLY A 99 -1.73 -20.92 2.42
C GLY A 99 -2.29 -20.52 3.79
N ASP A 100 -2.27 -21.47 4.69
CA ASP A 100 -2.64 -21.25 6.09
C ASP A 100 -1.46 -20.64 6.84
N VAL A 101 -1.50 -19.33 7.02
CA VAL A 101 -0.50 -18.55 7.75
C VAL A 101 -1.18 -17.75 8.86
N ALA A 102 -0.50 -17.57 9.99
CA ALA A 102 -1.04 -16.82 11.11
C ALA A 102 -1.27 -15.35 10.75
N ARG A 103 -0.31 -14.72 10.06
CA ARG A 103 -0.41 -13.34 9.57
C ARG A 103 0.33 -13.18 8.27
N ARG A 104 -0.20 -12.32 7.42
CA ARG A 104 0.48 -11.84 6.21
C ARG A 104 0.19 -10.37 5.99
N ASP A 105 1.24 -9.64 5.61
CA ASP A 105 1.20 -8.20 5.33
C ASP A 105 1.96 -7.88 4.05
N ALA A 106 1.51 -6.88 3.33
CA ALA A 106 2.23 -6.28 2.21
C ALA A 106 2.70 -4.88 2.60
N LEU A 107 3.99 -4.63 2.41
CA LEU A 107 4.66 -3.35 2.64
C LEU A 107 4.83 -2.67 1.29
N PHE A 108 3.89 -1.85 0.89
CA PHE A 108 3.95 -1.14 -0.38
C PHE A 108 4.97 -0.01 -0.33
N TYR A 109 5.78 0.10 -1.35
CA TYR A 109 6.77 1.16 -1.49
C TYR A 109 6.07 2.49 -1.77
N THR A 110 6.28 3.48 -0.93
CA THR A 110 5.82 4.82 -1.25
C THR A 110 6.75 5.49 -2.27
N ARG A 111 6.25 6.52 -2.92
CA ARG A 111 6.99 7.22 -3.97
C ARG A 111 8.31 7.79 -3.44
N GLY A 112 9.39 7.58 -4.21
CA GLY A 112 10.74 8.02 -3.84
C GLY A 112 11.54 7.06 -2.97
N LEU A 113 10.95 5.95 -2.52
CA LEU A 113 11.65 4.95 -1.71
C LEU A 113 12.69 4.18 -2.53
N ASP A 114 13.88 4.01 -1.96
CA ASP A 114 14.93 3.14 -2.51
C ASP A 114 14.61 1.66 -2.19
N ARG A 115 14.16 0.95 -3.21
CA ARG A 115 13.76 -0.47 -3.09
C ARG A 115 14.95 -1.40 -2.82
N ASP A 116 16.10 -1.10 -3.39
CA ASP A 116 17.31 -1.91 -3.21
C ASP A 116 17.81 -1.78 -1.77
N HIS A 117 17.75 -0.60 -1.20
CA HIS A 117 18.02 -0.38 0.22
C HIS A 117 17.08 -1.20 1.09
N VAL A 118 15.76 -1.17 0.84
CA VAL A 118 14.77 -1.97 1.61
C VAL A 118 15.10 -3.46 1.52
N ARG A 119 15.37 -3.96 0.31
CA ARG A 119 15.74 -5.37 0.10
C ARG A 119 16.98 -5.74 0.90
N GLN A 120 18.05 -4.96 0.77
CA GLN A 120 19.30 -5.21 1.47
C GLN A 120 19.12 -5.23 3.00
N ARG A 121 18.33 -4.30 3.54
CA ARG A 121 18.05 -4.24 4.97
C ARG A 121 17.27 -5.46 5.46
N ILE A 122 16.26 -5.90 4.72
CA ILE A 122 15.45 -7.07 5.08
C ILE A 122 16.25 -8.37 4.92
N GLU A 123 17.02 -8.52 3.84
CA GLU A 123 17.87 -9.71 3.61
C GLU A 123 18.96 -9.89 4.70
N ALA A 124 19.37 -8.80 5.34
CA ALA A 124 20.29 -8.83 6.48
C ALA A 124 19.63 -9.23 7.82
N MET A 125 18.32 -9.43 7.85
CA MET A 125 17.62 -9.86 9.06
C MET A 125 17.66 -11.38 9.19
N GLU A 126 17.88 -11.88 10.41
CA GLU A 126 17.60 -13.28 10.72
C GLU A 126 16.09 -13.46 10.85
N LEU A 127 15.49 -14.07 9.82
CA LEU A 127 14.09 -14.45 9.84
C LEU A 127 13.90 -15.67 10.75
N GLY A 128 12.85 -15.62 11.59
CA GLY A 128 12.41 -16.78 12.36
C GLY A 128 11.43 -17.64 11.54
N ASP A 129 10.26 -17.92 12.11
CA ASP A 129 9.18 -18.61 11.43
C ASP A 129 8.40 -17.65 10.53
N GLU A 130 9.09 -17.17 9.50
CA GLU A 130 8.66 -16.11 8.59
C GLU A 130 9.09 -16.41 7.16
N ALA A 131 8.36 -15.85 6.20
CA ALA A 131 8.77 -15.81 4.80
C ALA A 131 8.59 -14.40 4.23
N VAL A 132 9.48 -14.04 3.32
CA VAL A 132 9.47 -12.75 2.63
C VAL A 132 9.58 -12.98 1.13
N HIS A 133 8.78 -12.23 0.37
CA HIS A 133 8.86 -12.15 -1.08
C HIS A 133 8.97 -10.69 -1.50
N PHE A 134 9.94 -10.37 -2.33
CA PHE A 134 10.15 -9.02 -2.85
C PHE A 134 9.50 -8.88 -4.22
N GLY A 135 8.33 -8.23 -4.24
CA GLY A 135 7.65 -7.84 -5.47
C GLY A 135 8.13 -6.51 -6.02
N GLU A 136 7.63 -6.14 -7.19
CA GLU A 136 7.98 -4.87 -7.84
C GLU A 136 7.48 -3.66 -7.06
N HIS A 137 6.32 -3.76 -6.43
CA HIS A 137 5.64 -2.63 -5.77
C HIS A 137 5.50 -2.79 -4.25
N ALA A 138 5.83 -3.96 -3.71
CA ALA A 138 5.72 -4.24 -2.29
C ALA A 138 6.64 -5.37 -1.85
N VAL A 139 6.94 -5.41 -0.56
CA VAL A 139 7.45 -6.61 0.13
C VAL A 139 6.28 -7.33 0.75
N PHE A 140 6.13 -8.61 0.44
CA PHE A 140 5.12 -9.49 1.04
C PHE A 140 5.76 -10.31 2.15
N TRP A 141 5.13 -10.33 3.31
CA TRP A 141 5.71 -10.91 4.52
C TRP A 141 4.67 -11.78 5.25
N ALA A 142 4.99 -13.07 5.45
CA ALA A 142 4.18 -13.99 6.23
C ALA A 142 4.85 -14.36 7.55
N LYS A 143 4.03 -14.59 8.57
CA LYS A 143 4.36 -15.14 9.87
C LYS A 143 3.50 -16.37 10.08
N PHE A 144 4.15 -17.54 10.28
CA PHE A 144 3.46 -18.84 10.27
C PHE A 144 2.85 -19.22 11.61
N ASP A 145 3.45 -18.80 12.72
CA ASP A 145 2.97 -19.12 14.07
C ASP A 145 2.61 -17.85 14.87
N GLU A 146 1.34 -17.73 15.25
CA GLU A 146 0.85 -16.61 16.06
C GLU A 146 1.55 -16.52 17.43
N LYS A 147 1.90 -17.68 18.02
CA LYS A 147 2.59 -17.73 19.32
C LYS A 147 4.04 -17.22 19.25
N GLN A 148 4.64 -17.27 18.07
CA GLN A 148 6.00 -16.79 17.82
C GLN A 148 6.04 -15.36 17.28
N PHE A 149 4.90 -14.71 17.06
CA PHE A 149 4.84 -13.37 16.46
C PHE A 149 5.78 -12.35 17.10
N LEU A 150 5.84 -12.30 18.42
CA LEU A 150 6.71 -11.37 19.13
C LEU A 150 8.22 -11.66 18.96
N LYS A 151 8.57 -12.86 18.48
CA LYS A 151 9.97 -13.26 18.22
C LYS A 151 10.38 -13.01 16.78
N THR A 152 9.45 -12.69 15.91
CA THR A 152 9.71 -12.47 14.48
C THR A 152 10.61 -11.27 14.23
N ALA A 153 11.35 -11.29 13.14
CA ALA A 153 12.11 -10.14 12.64
C ALA A 153 11.17 -8.99 12.31
N TYR A 154 10.00 -9.29 11.75
CA TYR A 154 8.92 -8.32 11.50
C TYR A 154 8.60 -7.50 12.76
N HIS A 155 8.35 -8.15 13.90
CA HIS A 155 8.00 -7.44 15.13
C HIS A 155 9.21 -6.73 15.79
N LYS A 156 10.37 -7.38 15.81
CA LYS A 156 11.54 -6.88 16.55
C LYS A 156 12.36 -5.85 15.80
N ARG A 157 12.44 -5.96 14.47
CA ARG A 157 13.39 -5.23 13.65
C ARG A 157 12.74 -4.19 12.76
N LEU A 158 11.62 -4.55 12.07
CA LEU A 158 10.99 -3.70 11.05
C LEU A 158 10.67 -2.28 11.55
N LEU A 159 10.12 -2.14 12.75
CA LEU A 159 9.78 -0.83 13.34
C LEU A 159 11.00 0.09 13.56
N ARG A 160 12.19 -0.48 13.60
CA ARG A 160 13.46 0.24 13.86
C ARG A 160 14.22 0.56 12.58
N GLU A 161 13.76 0.04 11.45
CA GLU A 161 14.37 0.31 10.17
C GLU A 161 14.06 1.74 9.71
N ASP A 162 15.04 2.38 9.09
CA ASP A 162 14.93 3.74 8.58
C ASP A 162 13.83 3.86 7.51
N PHE A 163 13.70 2.85 6.64
CA PHE A 163 12.67 2.78 5.62
C PHE A 163 11.25 2.52 6.14
N TYR A 164 11.07 2.15 7.42
CA TYR A 164 9.74 1.81 7.94
C TYR A 164 8.70 2.93 7.73
N ARG A 165 9.14 4.18 7.78
CA ARG A 165 8.28 5.35 7.56
C ARG A 165 8.00 5.60 6.08
N GLU A 166 8.65 4.87 5.20
CA GLU A 166 8.57 5.03 3.74
C GLU A 166 7.85 3.86 3.06
N VAL A 167 7.32 2.92 3.82
CA VAL A 167 6.41 1.88 3.32
C VAL A 167 5.03 2.06 3.93
N THR A 168 4.00 1.71 3.20
CA THR A 168 2.63 1.65 3.72
C THR A 168 2.16 0.20 3.80
N ILE A 169 1.72 -0.21 4.99
CA ILE A 169 1.45 -1.62 5.28
C ILE A 169 -0.04 -1.90 5.14
N ARG A 170 -0.37 -3.01 4.48
CA ARG A 170 -1.73 -3.56 4.38
C ARG A 170 -1.72 -5.02 4.76
N SER A 171 -2.70 -5.43 5.59
CA SER A 171 -2.91 -6.86 5.88
C SER A 171 -3.30 -7.61 4.61
N GLY A 172 -3.03 -8.93 4.57
CA GLY A 172 -3.41 -9.77 3.45
C GLY A 172 -4.90 -9.68 3.11
N ALA A 173 -5.76 -9.63 4.12
CA ALA A 173 -7.21 -9.45 3.93
C ALA A 173 -7.54 -8.12 3.22
N THR A 174 -6.83 -7.05 3.54
CA THR A 174 -6.99 -5.75 2.85
C THR A 174 -6.49 -5.82 1.42
N VAL A 175 -5.34 -6.47 1.19
CA VAL A 175 -4.77 -6.68 -0.15
C VAL A 175 -5.74 -7.42 -1.05
N GLU A 176 -6.29 -8.53 -0.58
CA GLU A 176 -7.27 -9.35 -1.32
C GLU A 176 -8.58 -8.60 -1.56
N LYS A 177 -9.04 -7.81 -0.59
CA LYS A 177 -10.25 -7.01 -0.75
C LYS A 177 -10.11 -5.93 -1.82
N ILE A 178 -8.96 -5.25 -1.86
CA ILE A 178 -8.67 -4.28 -2.92
C ILE A 178 -8.65 -4.97 -4.28
N ALA A 179 -7.97 -6.13 -4.40
CA ALA A 179 -7.96 -6.92 -5.64
C ALA A 179 -9.38 -7.29 -6.10
N ALA A 180 -10.24 -7.73 -5.17
CA ALA A 180 -11.63 -8.05 -5.48
C ALA A 180 -12.46 -6.83 -5.89
N MET A 181 -12.11 -5.62 -5.43
CA MET A 181 -12.76 -4.38 -5.86
C MET A 181 -12.34 -3.97 -7.27
N LEU A 182 -11.08 -4.22 -7.65
CA LEU A 182 -10.56 -3.96 -8.99
C LEU A 182 -11.14 -4.93 -10.04
N ALA A 183 -11.32 -6.20 -9.68
CA ALA A 183 -11.86 -7.22 -10.58
C ALA A 183 -13.36 -7.04 -10.92
N ARG A 184 -14.05 -6.12 -10.24
CA ARG A 184 -15.49 -5.84 -10.42
C ARG A 184 -15.76 -4.53 -11.18
N GLY A 185 -14.71 -3.82 -11.57
CA GLY A 185 -14.76 -2.53 -12.27
C GLY A 185 -14.92 -2.61 -13.79
#